data_ba4cf0c4c56138a361130875adf5d1e3
#
_entry.id   ba4cf0c4c56138a361130875adf5d1e3
#
_cell.length_a   1.000
_cell.length_b   1.000
_cell.length_c   1.000
_cell.angle_alpha   90.00
_cell.angle_beta   90.00
_cell.angle_gamma   90.00
#
_symmetry.space_group_name_H-M   'P 1'
#
loop_
_entity.id
_entity.type
_entity.pdbx_description
1 polymer ?
#
loop_
_entity_poly.entity_id
_entity_poly.type
_entity_poly.pdbx_seq_one_letter_code
_entity_poly.pdbx_strand_id
1 'polypeptide(L)'
;MEAAPSRLLFLLCLFMYEPSPDVAAEIQESSEDPGFSQEPIWLTDVPAAMEFIAAAEVAVIGFFQDLETPAVSVFHSLVQKFQDVSFGISTDSEVLAHYNITGNTISLFRLVDNEQLDLDGEDIENIDAAKLSRFIEINSLYLVTEYNPVTAIGLFNSMIQIHLLLMMNKASPEYEESINRYQKAAKLFQGKILFILVDSGVKKNGKVISFFKLKESQLPALAIYRTVDEEWDTLPMAEISVEHVQSFCDGFLKGRWLVSVRLQGRQVEFSSSMSLLFPSE
;
A
#
# COMPACT_ATOMS: atom_id res chain seq x y z
N MET A 1 -23.87 -2.34 11.78
CA MET A 1 -23.27 -3.68 11.79
C MET A 1 -21.79 -3.46 11.56
N GLU A 2 -20.99 -3.44 12.62
CA GLU A 2 -19.52 -3.38 12.50
C GLU A 2 -19.06 -4.69 11.85
N ALA A 3 -18.40 -4.57 10.72
CA ALA A 3 -17.73 -5.71 10.11
C ALA A 3 -16.59 -6.15 11.05
N ALA A 4 -16.60 -7.42 11.45
CA ALA A 4 -15.48 -7.99 12.20
C ALA A 4 -14.18 -7.79 11.40
N PRO A 5 -13.07 -7.37 12.04
CA PRO A 5 -11.81 -7.19 11.33
C PRO A 5 -11.39 -8.52 10.69
N SER A 6 -10.94 -8.45 9.42
CA SER A 6 -10.44 -9.59 8.67
C SER A 6 -9.34 -10.33 9.46
N ARG A 7 -9.25 -11.66 9.35
CA ARG A 7 -8.21 -12.45 10.04
C ARG A 7 -6.80 -11.99 9.68
N LEU A 8 -6.59 -11.52 8.44
CA LEU A 8 -5.34 -10.92 8.03
C LEU A 8 -5.10 -9.60 8.74
N LEU A 9 -6.14 -8.74 8.87
CA LEU A 9 -6.06 -7.50 9.64
C LEU A 9 -5.75 -7.79 11.11
N PHE A 10 -6.41 -8.79 11.71
CA PHE A 10 -6.16 -9.21 13.09
C PHE A 10 -4.74 -9.76 13.29
N LEU A 11 -4.24 -10.59 12.37
CA LEU A 11 -2.86 -11.07 12.37
C LEU A 11 -1.85 -9.92 12.21
N LEU A 12 -2.11 -8.99 11.32
CA LEU A 12 -1.24 -7.84 11.10
C LEU A 12 -1.28 -6.85 12.26
N CYS A 13 -2.45 -6.65 12.90
CA CYS A 13 -2.60 -5.83 14.11
C CYS A 13 -1.97 -6.47 15.35
N LEU A 14 -1.99 -7.81 15.50
CA LEU A 14 -1.30 -8.51 16.60
C LEU A 14 0.22 -8.31 16.58
N PHE A 15 0.80 -7.95 15.42
CA PHE A 15 2.23 -7.60 15.31
C PHE A 15 2.54 -6.16 15.72
N MET A 16 1.52 -5.32 15.85
CA MET A 16 1.67 -3.92 16.26
C MET A 16 1.84 -3.77 17.78
N TYR A 17 1.61 -4.83 18.58
CA TYR A 17 1.57 -4.76 20.04
C TYR A 17 2.61 -5.70 20.70
N GLU A 18 3.88 -5.56 20.34
CA GLU A 18 4.97 -5.93 21.25
C GLU A 18 5.73 -4.64 21.58
N PRO A 19 5.67 -4.14 22.81
CA PRO A 19 6.54 -3.06 23.25
C PRO A 19 7.96 -3.62 23.31
N SER A 20 8.77 -3.32 22.29
CA SER A 20 10.22 -3.52 22.36
C SER A 20 10.79 -2.45 23.28
N PRO A 21 11.50 -2.82 24.37
CA PRO A 21 12.11 -1.85 25.28
C PRO A 21 13.38 -1.17 24.74
N ASP A 22 13.72 -1.28 23.46
CA ASP A 22 14.96 -0.73 22.90
C ASP A 22 14.74 -0.04 21.54
N VAL A 23 13.99 1.06 21.51
CA VAL A 23 14.09 2.07 20.44
C VAL A 23 14.23 3.46 21.04
N ALA A 24 15.16 3.61 21.95
CA ALA A 24 15.63 4.89 22.42
C ALA A 24 17.16 4.94 22.26
N ALA A 25 17.67 4.82 21.04
CA ALA A 25 19.02 5.24 20.65
C ALA A 25 19.26 4.82 19.19
N GLU A 26 19.11 5.77 18.30
CA GLU A 26 19.99 6.04 17.15
C GLU A 26 19.31 7.06 16.25
N ILE A 27 19.21 8.29 16.76
CA ILE A 27 19.22 9.43 15.86
C ILE A 27 20.69 9.57 15.46
N GLN A 28 21.10 8.88 14.41
CA GLN A 28 22.29 9.25 13.68
C GLN A 28 21.97 10.54 12.94
N GLU A 29 22.55 11.63 13.43
CA GLU A 29 22.77 12.84 12.66
C GLU A 29 23.53 12.46 11.39
N SER A 30 22.82 12.27 10.30
CA SER A 30 23.43 12.20 8.98
C SER A 30 23.84 13.62 8.61
N SER A 31 25.16 13.80 8.46
CA SER A 31 25.85 14.98 7.97
C SER A 31 25.05 15.75 6.92
N GLU A 32 24.81 17.02 7.21
CA GLU A 32 24.32 18.03 6.28
C GLU A 32 25.20 18.06 5.03
N ASP A 33 24.66 17.59 3.92
CA ASP A 33 25.16 17.91 2.59
C ASP A 33 24.52 19.25 2.18
N PRO A 34 25.28 20.35 2.01
CA PRO A 34 24.70 21.65 1.75
C PRO A 34 24.41 21.80 0.25
N GLY A 35 23.20 21.40 -0.19
CA GLY A 35 22.89 21.74 -1.55
C GLY A 35 21.73 21.05 -2.25
N PHE A 36 20.56 20.96 -1.68
CA PHE A 36 19.28 21.08 -2.41
C PHE A 36 18.16 21.18 -1.38
N SER A 37 17.83 22.42 -1.00
CA SER A 37 16.58 22.69 -0.27
C SER A 37 15.45 22.41 -1.24
N GLN A 38 14.81 21.26 -1.10
CA GLN A 38 13.61 20.92 -1.85
C GLN A 38 12.46 21.75 -1.26
N GLU A 39 12.06 22.79 -1.98
CA GLU A 39 10.91 23.62 -1.64
C GLU A 39 9.65 23.04 -2.30
N PRO A 40 8.46 23.20 -1.68
CA PRO A 40 7.23 22.78 -2.33
C PRO A 40 7.00 23.59 -3.61
N ILE A 41 6.44 22.93 -4.64
CA ILE A 41 6.13 23.58 -5.91
C ILE A 41 4.90 24.47 -5.76
N TRP A 42 4.99 25.73 -6.19
CA TRP A 42 3.86 26.64 -6.21
C TRP A 42 2.87 26.28 -7.31
N LEU A 43 1.60 26.07 -6.90
CA LEU A 43 0.50 25.71 -7.78
C LEU A 43 -0.42 26.95 -7.90
N THR A 44 -0.27 27.68 -9.01
CA THR A 44 -0.88 28.99 -9.23
C THR A 44 -2.19 28.94 -9.99
N ASP A 45 -2.53 27.79 -10.54
CA ASP A 45 -3.80 27.58 -11.26
C ASP A 45 -4.21 26.11 -11.24
N VAL A 46 -5.45 25.83 -11.61
CA VAL A 46 -6.02 24.47 -11.62
C VAL A 46 -5.28 23.52 -12.57
N PRO A 47 -4.95 23.90 -13.81
CA PRO A 47 -4.18 23.03 -14.71
C PRO A 47 -2.83 22.61 -14.12
N ALA A 48 -2.07 23.54 -13.52
CA ALA A 48 -0.79 23.24 -12.89
C ALA A 48 -0.96 22.25 -11.71
N ALA A 49 -1.99 22.43 -10.89
CA ALA A 49 -2.29 21.51 -9.79
C ALA A 49 -2.68 20.11 -10.31
N MET A 50 -3.49 20.02 -11.35
CA MET A 50 -3.86 18.75 -11.97
C MET A 50 -2.66 18.02 -12.57
N GLU A 51 -1.80 18.73 -13.30
CA GLU A 51 -0.57 18.16 -13.89
C GLU A 51 0.40 17.68 -12.79
N PHE A 52 0.58 18.47 -11.73
CA PHE A 52 1.39 18.11 -10.58
C PHE A 52 0.93 16.81 -9.91
N ILE A 53 -0.38 16.68 -9.65
CA ILE A 53 -0.97 15.47 -9.05
C ILE A 53 -0.82 14.27 -10.00
N ALA A 54 -1.09 14.44 -11.29
CA ALA A 54 -1.03 13.37 -12.26
C ALA A 54 0.40 12.84 -12.52
N ALA A 55 1.43 13.67 -12.28
CA ALA A 55 2.83 13.30 -12.47
C ALA A 55 3.40 12.48 -11.30
N ALA A 56 2.76 12.49 -10.12
CA ALA A 56 3.26 11.88 -8.90
C ALA A 56 2.49 10.59 -8.54
N GLU A 57 3.17 9.59 -7.97
CA GLU A 57 2.47 8.45 -7.35
C GLU A 57 1.77 8.87 -6.04
N VAL A 58 2.42 9.74 -5.27
CA VAL A 58 1.88 10.38 -4.08
C VAL A 58 2.23 11.86 -4.12
N ALA A 59 1.21 12.72 -4.09
CA ALA A 59 1.37 14.17 -3.97
C ALA A 59 0.75 14.68 -2.68
N VAL A 60 1.46 15.58 -1.98
CA VAL A 60 0.93 16.26 -0.78
C VAL A 60 0.90 17.74 -1.08
N ILE A 61 -0.30 18.33 -1.01
CA ILE A 61 -0.52 19.75 -1.31
C ILE A 61 -1.00 20.47 -0.06
N GLY A 62 -0.28 21.51 0.33
CA GLY A 62 -0.73 22.49 1.32
C GLY A 62 -1.62 23.55 0.65
N PHE A 63 -2.90 23.55 0.94
CA PHE A 63 -3.84 24.59 0.56
C PHE A 63 -4.00 25.55 1.73
N PHE A 64 -3.53 26.79 1.60
CA PHE A 64 -3.53 27.75 2.69
C PHE A 64 -4.21 29.05 2.25
N GLN A 65 -5.08 29.57 3.11
CA GLN A 65 -5.67 30.90 2.92
C GLN A 65 -4.70 32.01 3.34
N ASP A 66 -3.81 31.69 4.32
CA ASP A 66 -2.79 32.55 4.85
C ASP A 66 -1.51 31.75 5.13
N LEU A 67 -0.38 32.27 4.69
CA LEU A 67 0.95 31.64 4.86
C LEU A 67 1.61 31.93 6.23
N GLU A 68 1.05 32.81 7.03
CA GLU A 68 1.57 33.12 8.37
C GLU A 68 1.12 32.09 9.42
N THR A 69 0.37 31.04 9.03
CA THR A 69 -0.10 30.01 9.95
C THR A 69 1.02 29.04 10.36
N PRO A 70 1.01 28.52 11.61
CA PRO A 70 1.99 27.53 12.06
C PRO A 70 2.04 26.27 11.18
N ALA A 71 0.91 25.89 10.59
CA ALA A 71 0.79 24.72 9.72
C ALA A 71 1.70 24.80 8.48
N VAL A 72 1.93 26.01 7.94
CA VAL A 72 2.85 26.24 6.82
C VAL A 72 4.28 25.88 7.20
N SER A 73 4.74 26.32 8.37
CA SER A 73 6.08 26.02 8.87
C SER A 73 6.27 24.51 9.11
N VAL A 74 5.26 23.85 9.67
CA VAL A 74 5.26 22.39 9.86
C VAL A 74 5.31 21.68 8.51
N PHE A 75 4.50 22.11 7.53
CA PHE A 75 4.49 21.56 6.18
C PHE A 75 5.87 21.62 5.53
N HIS A 76 6.50 22.80 5.51
CA HIS A 76 7.84 23.00 4.95
C HIS A 76 8.90 22.12 5.62
N SER A 77 8.80 21.89 6.94
CA SER A 77 9.78 21.08 7.67
C SER A 77 9.83 19.61 7.24
N LEU A 78 8.76 19.11 6.58
CA LEU A 78 8.67 17.70 6.18
C LEU A 78 9.00 17.46 4.70
N VAL A 79 9.11 18.50 3.88
CA VAL A 79 9.40 18.38 2.45
C VAL A 79 10.68 17.58 2.19
N GLN A 80 11.71 17.81 3.00
CA GLN A 80 13.00 17.12 2.86
C GLN A 80 12.99 15.69 3.41
N LYS A 81 12.05 15.37 4.30
CA LYS A 81 11.97 14.03 4.93
C LYS A 81 11.48 12.96 3.97
N PHE A 82 10.59 13.31 3.05
CA PHE A 82 9.89 12.36 2.16
C PHE A 82 10.34 12.55 0.71
N GLN A 83 11.41 11.88 0.30
CA GLN A 83 12.00 12.02 -1.04
C GLN A 83 11.13 11.46 -2.16
N ASP A 84 10.29 10.46 -1.85
CA ASP A 84 9.40 9.79 -2.81
C ASP A 84 8.01 10.45 -2.90
N VAL A 85 7.77 11.54 -2.16
CA VAL A 85 6.53 12.30 -2.14
C VAL A 85 6.73 13.64 -2.81
N SER A 86 5.84 14.01 -3.72
CA SER A 86 5.85 15.33 -4.33
C SER A 86 5.09 16.34 -3.47
N PHE A 87 5.72 17.48 -3.14
CA PHE A 87 5.12 18.52 -2.32
C PHE A 87 4.75 19.75 -3.15
N GLY A 88 3.49 20.16 -3.05
CA GLY A 88 2.95 21.38 -3.67
C GLY A 88 2.35 22.32 -2.62
N ILE A 89 2.23 23.60 -2.96
CA ILE A 89 1.55 24.59 -2.13
C ILE A 89 0.72 25.51 -3.00
N SER A 90 -0.48 25.88 -2.54
CA SER A 90 -1.35 26.82 -3.21
C SER A 90 -2.08 27.74 -2.22
N THR A 91 -2.23 28.99 -2.62
CA THR A 91 -3.10 29.99 -1.95
C THR A 91 -4.15 30.52 -2.92
N ASP A 92 -4.19 29.99 -4.15
CA ASP A 92 -5.10 30.44 -5.18
C ASP A 92 -6.54 29.98 -4.92
N SER A 93 -7.48 30.92 -4.91
CA SER A 93 -8.87 30.63 -4.56
C SER A 93 -9.59 29.75 -5.56
N GLU A 94 -9.21 29.76 -6.85
CA GLU A 94 -9.80 28.89 -7.87
C GLU A 94 -9.28 27.46 -7.69
N VAL A 95 -8.00 27.30 -7.35
CA VAL A 95 -7.41 25.99 -7.03
C VAL A 95 -8.06 25.42 -5.78
N LEU A 96 -8.17 26.20 -4.69
CA LEU A 96 -8.84 25.75 -3.46
C LEU A 96 -10.28 25.31 -3.73
N ALA A 97 -11.03 26.13 -4.46
CA ALA A 97 -12.44 25.82 -4.81
C ALA A 97 -12.56 24.56 -5.67
N HIS A 98 -11.64 24.33 -6.61
CA HIS A 98 -11.63 23.14 -7.46
C HIS A 98 -11.53 21.83 -6.66
N TYR A 99 -10.73 21.84 -5.59
CA TYR A 99 -10.54 20.68 -4.70
C TYR A 99 -11.48 20.69 -3.49
N ASN A 100 -12.54 21.54 -3.48
CA ASN A 100 -13.52 21.70 -2.40
C ASN A 100 -12.89 22.11 -1.05
N ILE A 101 -11.80 22.85 -1.08
CA ILE A 101 -11.11 23.33 0.11
C ILE A 101 -11.75 24.62 0.61
N THR A 102 -12.22 24.64 1.85
CA THR A 102 -12.91 25.77 2.48
C THR A 102 -12.10 26.48 3.55
N GLY A 103 -11.00 25.90 4.01
CA GLY A 103 -10.10 26.43 5.03
C GLY A 103 -8.68 25.98 4.77
N ASN A 104 -7.76 26.24 5.69
CA ASN A 104 -6.43 25.66 5.61
C ASN A 104 -6.53 24.14 5.65
N THR A 105 -5.87 23.46 4.71
CA THR A 105 -5.97 22.00 4.54
C THR A 105 -4.65 21.48 3.97
N ILE A 106 -4.21 20.32 4.43
CA ILE A 106 -3.15 19.56 3.77
C ILE A 106 -3.81 18.30 3.18
N SER A 107 -3.76 18.19 1.85
CA SER A 107 -4.36 17.06 1.12
C SER A 107 -3.27 16.14 0.58
N LEU A 108 -3.48 14.84 0.72
CA LEU A 108 -2.66 13.80 0.12
C LEU A 108 -3.44 13.14 -1.01
N PHE A 109 -2.86 13.13 -2.21
CA PHE A 109 -3.41 12.52 -3.42
C PHE A 109 -2.62 11.27 -3.77
N ARG A 110 -3.31 10.19 -4.13
CA ARG A 110 -2.71 8.91 -4.50
C ARG A 110 -3.09 8.52 -5.91
N LEU A 111 -2.09 8.20 -6.73
CA LEU A 111 -2.33 7.72 -8.10
C LEU A 111 -2.93 6.31 -8.10
N VAL A 112 -2.61 5.47 -7.12
CA VAL A 112 -2.99 4.05 -7.10
C VAL A 112 -4.50 3.81 -7.04
N ASP A 113 -5.24 4.69 -6.38
CA ASP A 113 -6.70 4.58 -6.18
C ASP A 113 -7.45 5.89 -6.49
N ASN A 114 -6.75 6.94 -6.91
CA ASN A 114 -7.26 8.28 -7.16
C ASN A 114 -7.97 8.91 -5.94
N GLU A 115 -7.55 8.53 -4.75
CA GLU A 115 -8.08 9.07 -3.51
C GLU A 115 -7.43 10.41 -3.16
N GLN A 116 -8.25 11.33 -2.62
CA GLN A 116 -7.86 12.54 -1.93
C GLN A 116 -8.17 12.37 -0.44
N LEU A 117 -7.18 12.56 0.41
CA LEU A 117 -7.29 12.46 1.87
C LEU A 117 -6.90 13.79 2.47
N ASP A 118 -7.81 14.38 3.23
CA ASP A 118 -7.66 15.74 3.75
C ASP A 118 -7.37 15.73 5.24
N LEU A 119 -6.48 16.62 5.65
CA LEU A 119 -6.19 16.97 7.02
C LEU A 119 -6.61 18.43 7.20
N ASP A 120 -7.77 18.65 7.81
CA ASP A 120 -8.44 19.94 7.92
C ASP A 120 -8.95 20.23 9.35
N GLY A 121 -9.67 21.31 9.54
CA GLY A 121 -10.35 21.70 10.79
C GLY A 121 -9.41 21.68 12.01
N GLU A 122 -9.84 21.01 13.08
CA GLU A 122 -9.08 20.92 14.33
C GLU A 122 -7.74 20.19 14.13
N ASP A 123 -7.66 19.30 13.12
CA ASP A 123 -6.47 18.53 12.85
C ASP A 123 -5.34 19.36 12.29
N ILE A 124 -5.63 20.37 11.45
CA ILE A 124 -4.62 21.28 10.93
C ILE A 124 -4.30 22.44 11.89
N GLU A 125 -5.27 22.88 12.69
CA GLU A 125 -5.04 23.92 13.70
C GLU A 125 -4.03 23.49 14.78
N ASN A 126 -4.05 22.18 15.13
CA ASN A 126 -3.18 21.60 16.15
C ASN A 126 -2.14 20.65 15.55
N ILE A 127 -1.68 20.96 14.31
CA ILE A 127 -0.73 20.11 13.62
C ILE A 127 0.70 20.32 14.15
N ASP A 128 1.41 19.21 14.31
CA ASP A 128 2.85 19.17 14.51
C ASP A 128 3.53 18.28 13.48
N ALA A 129 4.85 18.31 13.44
CA ALA A 129 5.64 17.54 12.47
C ALA A 129 5.43 16.01 12.63
N ALA A 130 5.21 15.53 13.86
CA ALA A 130 4.99 14.11 14.12
C ALA A 130 3.62 13.65 13.56
N LYS A 131 2.57 14.45 13.79
CA LYS A 131 1.21 14.17 13.30
C LYS A 131 1.15 14.19 11.78
N LEU A 132 1.74 15.23 11.14
CA LEU A 132 1.78 15.32 9.68
C LEU A 132 2.64 14.20 9.07
N SER A 133 3.81 13.92 9.67
CA SER A 133 4.64 12.80 9.25
C SER A 133 3.86 11.47 9.30
N ARG A 134 3.17 11.23 10.40
CA ARG A 134 2.35 10.03 10.57
C ARG A 134 1.22 9.94 9.57
N PHE A 135 0.54 11.05 9.27
CA PHE A 135 -0.50 11.13 8.25
C PHE A 135 0.05 10.73 6.87
N ILE A 136 1.20 11.30 6.48
CA ILE A 136 1.85 10.98 5.21
C ILE A 136 2.28 9.51 5.17
N GLU A 137 2.99 9.02 6.19
CA GLU A 137 3.50 7.65 6.26
C GLU A 137 2.42 6.57 6.16
N ILE A 138 1.26 6.79 6.82
CA ILE A 138 0.15 5.85 6.79
C ILE A 138 -0.55 5.85 5.44
N ASN A 139 -0.69 7.02 4.82
CA ASN A 139 -1.56 7.20 3.67
C ASN A 139 -0.81 7.15 2.32
N SER A 140 0.52 7.15 2.31
CA SER A 140 1.33 7.02 1.09
C SER A 140 1.26 5.58 0.55
N LEU A 141 0.32 5.34 -0.36
CA LEU A 141 0.21 4.08 -1.09
C LEU A 141 0.70 4.28 -2.53
N TYR A 142 1.71 3.51 -2.91
CA TYR A 142 2.35 3.53 -4.22
C TYR A 142 1.78 2.44 -5.13
N LEU A 143 2.16 2.47 -6.40
CA LEU A 143 1.83 1.39 -7.34
C LEU A 143 2.27 0.02 -6.81
N VAL A 144 3.41 -0.02 -6.13
CA VAL A 144 3.84 -1.17 -5.33
C VAL A 144 4.26 -0.65 -3.95
N THR A 145 3.46 -0.92 -2.95
CA THR A 145 3.73 -0.51 -1.57
C THR A 145 4.50 -1.60 -0.83
N GLU A 146 5.63 -1.26 -0.23
CA GLU A 146 6.36 -2.21 0.63
C GLU A 146 5.61 -2.42 1.94
N TYR A 147 5.41 -3.68 2.29
CA TYR A 147 4.75 -4.08 3.53
C TYR A 147 5.65 -3.84 4.75
N ASN A 148 5.18 -3.05 5.67
CA ASN A 148 5.72 -2.88 7.00
C ASN A 148 4.58 -2.53 7.98
N PRO A 149 4.82 -2.48 9.32
CA PRO A 149 3.76 -2.18 10.28
C PRO A 149 3.05 -0.84 10.08
N VAL A 150 3.70 0.15 9.49
CA VAL A 150 3.12 1.48 9.23
C VAL A 150 2.27 1.46 7.96
N THR A 151 2.84 0.99 6.84
CA THR A 151 2.13 0.90 5.56
C THR A 151 0.95 -0.06 5.61
N ALA A 152 1.00 -1.10 6.45
CA ALA A 152 -0.10 -2.01 6.69
C ALA A 152 -1.40 -1.29 7.09
N ILE A 153 -1.32 -0.21 7.87
CA ILE A 153 -2.48 0.57 8.29
C ILE A 153 -3.17 1.18 7.07
N GLY A 154 -2.41 1.85 6.19
CA GLY A 154 -2.94 2.47 4.97
C GLY A 154 -3.50 1.43 3.98
N LEU A 155 -2.79 0.30 3.81
CA LEU A 155 -3.24 -0.79 2.95
C LEU A 155 -4.61 -1.34 3.34
N PHE A 156 -4.87 -1.49 4.66
CA PHE A 156 -6.15 -2.00 5.15
C PHE A 156 -7.25 -0.95 5.24
N ASN A 157 -6.90 0.33 5.34
CA ASN A 157 -7.86 1.43 5.32
C ASN A 157 -8.26 1.82 3.89
N SER A 158 -7.57 1.31 2.87
CA SER A 158 -7.92 1.58 1.47
C SER A 158 -9.27 0.98 1.10
N MET A 159 -9.99 1.67 0.22
CA MET A 159 -11.23 1.17 -0.37
C MET A 159 -11.01 0.00 -1.33
N ILE A 160 -9.77 -0.21 -1.80
CA ILE A 160 -9.41 -1.35 -2.65
C ILE A 160 -9.28 -2.60 -1.78
N GLN A 161 -10.17 -3.55 -2.00
CA GLN A 161 -10.32 -4.73 -1.15
C GLN A 161 -9.53 -5.96 -1.64
N ILE A 162 -8.90 -5.88 -2.81
CA ILE A 162 -8.10 -6.97 -3.35
C ILE A 162 -6.63 -6.55 -3.28
N HIS A 163 -5.84 -7.39 -2.63
CA HIS A 163 -4.41 -7.19 -2.42
C HIS A 163 -3.63 -8.29 -3.11
N LEU A 164 -2.66 -7.93 -3.94
CA LEU A 164 -1.68 -8.85 -4.50
C LEU A 164 -0.33 -8.65 -3.80
N LEU A 165 0.19 -9.70 -3.19
CA LEU A 165 1.45 -9.69 -2.48
C LEU A 165 2.51 -10.41 -3.31
N LEU A 166 3.62 -9.75 -3.63
CA LEU A 166 4.85 -10.38 -4.09
C LEU A 166 5.73 -10.66 -2.88
N MET A 167 5.96 -11.91 -2.59
CA MET A 167 6.85 -12.37 -1.52
C MET A 167 8.21 -12.73 -2.11
N MET A 168 9.22 -11.89 -1.89
CA MET A 168 10.54 -12.04 -2.50
C MET A 168 11.62 -11.42 -1.61
N ASN A 169 12.83 -12.00 -1.64
CA ASN A 169 13.97 -11.41 -0.94
C ASN A 169 14.54 -10.24 -1.74
N LYS A 170 14.57 -9.04 -1.16
CA LYS A 170 15.14 -7.84 -1.79
C LYS A 170 16.65 -7.95 -2.06
N ALA A 171 17.35 -8.83 -1.34
CA ALA A 171 18.77 -9.08 -1.56
C ALA A 171 19.05 -10.10 -2.69
N SER A 172 18.02 -10.66 -3.34
CA SER A 172 18.22 -11.59 -4.46
C SER A 172 18.69 -10.86 -5.72
N PRO A 173 19.56 -11.47 -6.54
CA PRO A 173 20.04 -10.86 -7.79
C PRO A 173 18.90 -10.50 -8.78
N GLU A 174 17.81 -11.25 -8.74
CA GLU A 174 16.66 -11.09 -9.64
C GLU A 174 15.67 -10.01 -9.16
N TYR A 175 15.91 -9.38 -8.01
CA TYR A 175 14.96 -8.46 -7.39
C TYR A 175 14.62 -7.27 -8.28
N GLU A 176 15.63 -6.56 -8.77
CA GLU A 176 15.45 -5.34 -9.57
C GLU A 176 14.61 -5.59 -10.85
N GLU A 177 14.88 -6.69 -11.53
CA GLU A 177 14.11 -7.05 -12.72
C GLU A 177 12.69 -7.48 -12.37
N SER A 178 12.52 -8.26 -11.31
CA SER A 178 11.24 -8.74 -10.82
C SER A 178 10.34 -7.60 -10.37
N ILE A 179 10.85 -6.64 -9.59
CA ILE A 179 10.08 -5.50 -9.11
C ILE A 179 9.67 -4.58 -10.27
N ASN A 180 10.54 -4.35 -11.24
CA ASN A 180 10.21 -3.58 -12.44
C ASN A 180 9.05 -4.21 -13.25
N ARG A 181 9.06 -5.54 -13.41
CA ARG A 181 7.97 -6.27 -14.09
C ARG A 181 6.68 -6.23 -13.27
N TYR A 182 6.79 -6.35 -11.95
CA TYR A 182 5.67 -6.28 -11.02
C TYR A 182 5.00 -4.90 -11.02
N GLN A 183 5.79 -3.81 -11.03
CA GLN A 183 5.30 -2.44 -11.17
C GLN A 183 4.60 -2.19 -12.51
N LYS A 184 5.12 -2.75 -13.62
CA LYS A 184 4.44 -2.67 -14.93
C LYS A 184 3.09 -3.35 -14.89
N ALA A 185 2.97 -4.49 -14.21
CA ALA A 185 1.69 -5.17 -14.02
C ALA A 185 0.75 -4.36 -13.12
N ALA A 186 1.26 -3.72 -12.05
CA ALA A 186 0.47 -2.91 -11.14
C ALA A 186 -0.30 -1.79 -11.87
N LYS A 187 0.32 -1.15 -12.86
CA LYS A 187 -0.33 -0.12 -13.69
C LYS A 187 -1.60 -0.60 -14.41
N LEU A 188 -1.70 -1.89 -14.72
CA LEU A 188 -2.86 -2.48 -15.39
C LEU A 188 -4.06 -2.65 -14.45
N PHE A 189 -3.82 -2.63 -13.14
CA PHE A 189 -4.82 -2.91 -12.10
C PHE A 189 -5.03 -1.75 -11.14
N GLN A 190 -4.60 -0.53 -11.49
CA GLN A 190 -4.87 0.67 -10.69
C GLN A 190 -6.35 0.77 -10.34
N GLY A 191 -6.67 1.15 -9.11
CA GLY A 191 -8.03 1.25 -8.59
C GLY A 191 -8.77 -0.08 -8.39
N LYS A 192 -8.14 -1.24 -8.69
CA LYS A 192 -8.77 -2.56 -8.59
C LYS A 192 -8.04 -3.49 -7.64
N ILE A 193 -6.72 -3.46 -7.64
CA ILE A 193 -5.85 -4.33 -6.84
C ILE A 193 -4.71 -3.49 -6.28
N LEU A 194 -4.48 -3.56 -4.96
CA LEU A 194 -3.26 -3.03 -4.35
C LEU A 194 -2.12 -4.03 -4.51
N PHE A 195 -1.01 -3.55 -5.05
CA PHE A 195 0.20 -4.34 -5.22
C PHE A 195 1.15 -4.09 -4.04
N ILE A 196 1.54 -5.17 -3.38
CA ILE A 196 2.30 -5.14 -2.12
C ILE A 196 3.56 -5.96 -2.30
N LEU A 197 4.71 -5.41 -1.88
CA LEU A 197 5.96 -6.15 -1.77
C LEU A 197 6.14 -6.60 -0.32
N VAL A 198 6.37 -7.89 -0.11
CA VAL A 198 6.73 -8.46 1.19
C VAL A 198 8.16 -8.99 1.11
N ASP A 199 9.11 -8.25 1.70
CA ASP A 199 10.51 -8.69 1.74
C ASP A 199 10.65 -9.92 2.64
N SER A 200 10.97 -11.06 2.04
CA SER A 200 11.19 -12.32 2.75
C SER A 200 12.52 -12.35 3.53
N GLY A 201 13.45 -11.44 3.24
CA GLY A 201 14.68 -11.26 4.01
C GLY A 201 14.41 -10.67 5.41
N VAL A 202 13.28 -10.00 5.60
CA VAL A 202 12.86 -9.46 6.90
C VAL A 202 12.19 -10.55 7.73
N LYS A 203 12.84 -11.00 8.79
CA LYS A 203 12.39 -12.13 9.64
C LYS A 203 10.94 -11.98 10.14
N LYS A 204 10.51 -10.76 10.46
CA LYS A 204 9.14 -10.48 10.92
C LYS A 204 8.09 -10.81 9.86
N ASN A 205 8.42 -10.69 8.56
CA ASN A 205 7.52 -10.97 7.45
C ASN A 205 7.26 -12.48 7.23
N GLY A 206 8.05 -13.36 7.85
CA GLY A 206 7.86 -14.82 7.78
C GLY A 206 6.47 -15.29 8.22
N LYS A 207 5.80 -14.51 9.09
CA LYS A 207 4.43 -14.80 9.53
C LYS A 207 3.39 -14.50 8.43
N VAL A 208 3.59 -13.46 7.63
CA VAL A 208 2.74 -13.16 6.46
C VAL A 208 2.87 -14.30 5.44
N ILE A 209 4.10 -14.75 5.17
CA ILE A 209 4.38 -15.86 4.26
C ILE A 209 3.68 -17.15 4.74
N SER A 210 3.81 -17.45 6.04
CA SER A 210 3.16 -18.63 6.66
C SER A 210 1.64 -18.57 6.66
N PHE A 211 1.03 -17.36 6.75
CA PHE A 211 -0.42 -17.19 6.64
C PHE A 211 -0.95 -17.75 5.32
N PHE A 212 -0.24 -17.50 4.22
CA PHE A 212 -0.58 -18.03 2.89
C PHE A 212 -0.09 -19.46 2.66
N LYS A 213 0.32 -20.17 3.71
CA LYS A 213 0.81 -21.57 3.66
C LYS A 213 2.01 -21.78 2.72
N LEU A 214 2.77 -20.72 2.45
CA LEU A 214 3.97 -20.77 1.64
C LEU A 214 5.19 -21.11 2.52
N LYS A 215 6.17 -21.80 1.91
CA LYS A 215 7.48 -22.09 2.49
C LYS A 215 8.52 -21.22 1.80
N GLU A 216 9.63 -20.95 2.47
CA GLU A 216 10.77 -20.20 1.89
C GLU A 216 11.26 -20.80 0.56
N SER A 217 11.24 -22.13 0.45
CA SER A 217 11.64 -22.84 -0.79
C SER A 217 10.68 -22.64 -1.97
N GLN A 218 9.54 -22.01 -1.76
CA GLN A 218 8.54 -21.72 -2.79
C GLN A 218 8.60 -20.25 -3.24
N LEU A 219 9.52 -19.47 -2.69
CA LEU A 219 9.71 -18.06 -3.04
C LEU A 219 10.67 -17.91 -4.23
N PRO A 220 10.48 -16.92 -5.10
CA PRO A 220 9.42 -15.92 -5.06
C PRO A 220 8.04 -16.48 -5.33
N ALA A 221 7.01 -15.85 -4.73
CA ALA A 221 5.63 -16.27 -4.90
C ALA A 221 4.69 -15.07 -4.91
N LEU A 222 3.58 -15.20 -5.63
CA LEU A 222 2.44 -14.30 -5.54
C LEU A 222 1.40 -14.87 -4.56
N ALA A 223 0.75 -13.99 -3.81
CA ALA A 223 -0.46 -14.30 -3.07
C ALA A 223 -1.49 -13.21 -3.34
N ILE A 224 -2.69 -13.58 -3.76
CA ILE A 224 -3.80 -12.65 -3.92
C ILE A 224 -4.82 -12.88 -2.81
N TYR A 225 -5.32 -11.79 -2.23
CA TYR A 225 -6.22 -11.85 -1.08
C TYR A 225 -7.34 -10.82 -1.22
N ARG A 226 -8.58 -11.24 -0.95
CA ARG A 226 -9.73 -10.35 -0.88
C ARG A 226 -10.17 -10.19 0.57
N THR A 227 -10.18 -8.93 1.04
CA THR A 227 -10.42 -8.62 2.45
C THR A 227 -11.85 -8.87 2.92
N VAL A 228 -12.84 -8.80 2.00
CA VAL A 228 -14.27 -8.90 2.33
C VAL A 228 -14.70 -10.30 2.76
N ASP A 229 -14.25 -11.31 2.04
CA ASP A 229 -14.64 -12.71 2.20
C ASP A 229 -13.47 -13.61 2.61
N GLU A 230 -12.29 -13.02 2.82
CA GLU A 230 -11.04 -13.70 3.19
C GLU A 230 -10.61 -14.77 2.18
N GLU A 231 -11.05 -14.64 0.94
CA GLU A 231 -10.63 -15.53 -0.14
C GLU A 231 -9.22 -15.21 -0.61
N TRP A 232 -8.42 -16.22 -0.83
CA TRP A 232 -7.04 -16.07 -1.30
C TRP A 232 -6.60 -17.23 -2.18
N ASP A 233 -5.57 -16.96 -3.00
CA ASP A 233 -4.88 -17.95 -3.81
C ASP A 233 -3.38 -17.63 -3.86
N THR A 234 -2.55 -18.59 -4.19
CA THR A 234 -1.10 -18.45 -4.26
C THR A 234 -0.52 -19.05 -5.52
N LEU A 235 0.54 -18.43 -6.03
CA LEU A 235 1.27 -18.88 -7.20
C LEU A 235 2.77 -18.80 -6.93
N PRO A 236 3.44 -19.89 -6.52
CA PRO A 236 4.90 -19.96 -6.52
C PRO A 236 5.43 -19.82 -7.96
N MET A 237 6.51 -19.05 -8.12
CA MET A 237 7.07 -18.73 -9.43
C MET A 237 8.58 -18.88 -9.43
N ALA A 238 9.15 -19.34 -10.54
CA ALA A 238 10.60 -19.29 -10.72
C ALA A 238 11.06 -17.90 -11.19
N GLU A 239 10.19 -17.19 -11.94
CA GLU A 239 10.48 -15.88 -12.51
C GLU A 239 9.19 -15.04 -12.58
N ILE A 240 9.28 -13.77 -12.20
CA ILE A 240 8.16 -12.81 -12.29
C ILE A 240 8.09 -12.26 -13.72
N SER A 241 6.94 -12.40 -14.37
CA SER A 241 6.65 -11.76 -15.66
C SER A 241 5.33 -11.00 -15.59
N VAL A 242 5.19 -9.96 -16.42
CA VAL A 242 3.95 -9.15 -16.49
C VAL A 242 2.76 -10.02 -16.87
N GLU A 243 2.93 -10.93 -17.83
CA GLU A 243 1.88 -11.82 -18.33
C GLU A 243 1.39 -12.81 -17.28
N HIS A 244 2.30 -13.38 -16.49
CA HIS A 244 1.95 -14.29 -15.39
C HIS A 244 1.20 -13.56 -14.29
N VAL A 245 1.69 -12.39 -13.86
CA VAL A 245 1.02 -11.54 -12.87
C VAL A 245 -0.39 -11.18 -13.36
N GLN A 246 -0.51 -10.70 -14.60
CA GLN A 246 -1.79 -10.32 -15.19
C GLN A 246 -2.75 -11.52 -15.28
N SER A 247 -2.27 -12.66 -15.76
CA SER A 247 -3.10 -13.88 -15.87
C SER A 247 -3.62 -14.34 -14.52
N PHE A 248 -2.79 -14.26 -13.47
CA PHE A 248 -3.16 -14.63 -12.11
C PHE A 248 -4.23 -13.68 -11.54
N CYS A 249 -4.03 -12.36 -11.65
CA CYS A 249 -4.99 -11.35 -11.23
C CYS A 249 -6.32 -11.49 -11.98
N ASP A 250 -6.29 -11.60 -13.31
CA ASP A 250 -7.48 -11.79 -14.15
C ASP A 250 -8.23 -13.08 -13.83
N GLY A 251 -7.50 -14.14 -13.51
CA GLY A 251 -8.07 -15.40 -13.06
C GLY A 251 -8.87 -15.23 -11.78
N PHE A 252 -8.28 -14.54 -10.79
CA PHE A 252 -8.92 -14.28 -9.52
C PHE A 252 -10.14 -13.38 -9.66
N LEU A 253 -10.02 -12.25 -10.38
CA LEU A 253 -11.13 -11.33 -10.63
C LEU A 253 -12.32 -11.99 -11.34
N LYS A 254 -12.07 -12.93 -12.24
CA LYS A 254 -13.10 -13.70 -12.98
C LYS A 254 -13.63 -14.92 -12.21
N GLY A 255 -13.17 -15.13 -10.97
CA GLY A 255 -13.59 -16.28 -10.14
C GLY A 255 -13.17 -17.66 -10.68
N ARG A 256 -12.20 -17.73 -11.62
CA ARG A 256 -11.76 -19.01 -12.24
C ARG A 256 -11.11 -19.95 -11.23
N TRP A 257 -10.49 -19.44 -10.20
CA TRP A 257 -9.93 -20.21 -9.10
C TRP A 257 -10.99 -20.97 -8.28
N LEU A 258 -12.20 -20.40 -8.13
CA LEU A 258 -13.34 -21.07 -7.48
C LEU A 258 -13.72 -22.39 -8.18
N VAL A 259 -13.54 -22.45 -9.49
CA VAL A 259 -13.82 -23.66 -10.28
C VAL A 259 -12.79 -24.74 -9.97
N SER A 260 -11.51 -24.39 -9.87
CA SER A 260 -10.43 -25.34 -9.56
C SER A 260 -10.59 -25.94 -8.17
N VAL A 261 -10.88 -25.13 -7.16
CA VAL A 261 -11.09 -25.58 -5.78
C VAL A 261 -12.34 -26.46 -5.67
N ARG A 262 -13.44 -26.08 -6.34
CA ARG A 262 -14.67 -26.91 -6.36
C ARG A 262 -14.46 -28.22 -7.05
N LEU A 263 -13.66 -28.29 -8.12
CA LEU A 263 -13.34 -29.55 -8.81
C LEU A 263 -12.45 -30.45 -7.95
N GLN A 264 -11.47 -29.88 -7.24
CA GLN A 264 -10.64 -30.65 -6.31
C GLN A 264 -11.44 -31.14 -5.10
N GLY A 265 -12.33 -30.30 -4.52
CA GLY A 265 -13.23 -30.72 -3.45
C GLY A 265 -14.19 -31.82 -3.87
N ARG A 266 -14.76 -31.78 -5.08
CA ARG A 266 -15.60 -32.86 -5.62
C ARG A 266 -14.83 -34.14 -5.87
N GLN A 267 -13.58 -34.08 -6.30
CA GLN A 267 -12.74 -35.27 -6.46
C GLN A 267 -12.47 -35.97 -5.12
N VAL A 268 -12.29 -35.19 -4.04
CA VAL A 268 -12.10 -35.75 -2.70
C VAL A 268 -13.39 -36.37 -2.17
N GLU A 269 -14.55 -35.76 -2.39
CA GLU A 269 -15.85 -36.33 -2.00
C GLU A 269 -16.22 -37.58 -2.82
N PHE A 270 -15.90 -37.59 -4.13
CA PHE A 270 -16.15 -38.78 -4.97
C PHE A 270 -15.27 -39.98 -4.56
N SER A 271 -14.02 -39.70 -4.15
CA SER A 271 -13.14 -40.78 -3.65
C SER A 271 -13.63 -41.36 -2.32
N SER A 272 -14.19 -40.53 -1.42
CA SER A 272 -14.79 -41.02 -0.17
C SER A 272 -16.11 -41.77 -0.35
N SER A 273 -16.92 -41.41 -1.36
CA SER A 273 -18.22 -42.04 -1.59
C SER A 273 -18.12 -43.36 -2.37
N MET A 274 -17.08 -43.55 -3.19
CA MET A 274 -16.88 -44.79 -3.92
C MET A 274 -16.42 -45.95 -3.05
N SER A 275 -15.85 -45.70 -1.88
CA SER A 275 -15.44 -46.74 -0.93
C SER A 275 -16.61 -47.39 -0.19
N LEU A 276 -17.82 -46.82 -0.28
CA LEU A 276 -19.03 -47.30 0.41
C LEU A 276 -19.98 -48.11 -0.50
N LEU A 277 -19.67 -48.22 -1.82
CA LEU A 277 -20.57 -48.82 -2.79
C LEU A 277 -20.16 -50.24 -3.28
N PHE A 278 -19.04 -50.79 -2.82
CA PHE A 278 -18.66 -52.17 -3.12
C PHE A 278 -18.27 -52.90 -1.83
N PRO A 279 -19.22 -53.65 -1.20
CA PRO A 279 -18.82 -54.61 -0.19
C PRO A 279 -18.10 -55.76 -0.89
N SER A 280 -16.89 -56.08 -0.42
CA SER A 280 -16.14 -57.27 -0.83
C SER A 280 -16.88 -58.51 -0.41
N GLU A 281 -17.23 -59.36 -1.37
CA GLU A 281 -17.46 -60.76 -1.16
C GLU A 281 -16.17 -61.55 -0.92
#